data_077dd397878b5bd7369ccbe1128a9bae
#
_entry.id   077dd397878b5bd7369ccbe1128a9bae
#
_cell.length_a   1.000
_cell.length_b   1.000
_cell.length_c   1.000
_cell.angle_alpha   90.00
_cell.angle_beta   90.00
_cell.angle_gamma   90.00
#
_symmetry.space_group_name_H-M   'P 1'
#
loop_
_entity.id
_entity.type
_entity.pdbx_description
1 polymer ?
#
loop_
_entity_poly.entity_id
_entity_poly.type
_entity_poly.pdbx_seq_one_letter_code
_entity_poly.pdbx_strand_id
1 'polypeptide(L)'
;MSDMGHIGVVGGGAWGTALACLARRAGRRVTLWSRDPSVSAAIARDRSNPVYLPDFPLDGGIEAAADLADLATCDAILLVCPAQAVRELAARLAGVAPVVICAKGIEASSGLLMPEVLAEVLPGRPIAMLSGPSFAEETIRGLPTAVSIATADHALGETLASALAAGAFRPYWTDDVLGVALGGAVKNVLAIAAGVVEGRGLGHNAAAALITRGFAEMARLGQAMGAKLETLTGLSGLGDLVLTCHGPLSRNRSLGLALGKGTRLADYMAGRRQVVEGEATAPAVLARAARYKIEMPICAAVDAILHGGADLDEAIRALMARPLRREGK
;
A
#
# COMPACT_ATOMS: atom_id res chain seq x y z
N MET A 1 20.01 -2.03 -22.58
CA MET A 1 19.21 -1.79 -21.35
C MET A 1 20.21 -1.69 -20.20
N SER A 2 20.26 -0.57 -19.49
CA SER A 2 21.12 -0.43 -18.31
C SER A 2 20.63 -1.41 -17.24
N ASP A 3 21.52 -2.28 -16.80
CA ASP A 3 21.25 -3.13 -15.64
C ASP A 3 21.06 -2.19 -14.44
N MET A 4 19.86 -2.20 -13.79
CA MET A 4 19.61 -1.41 -12.58
C MET A 4 20.41 -2.00 -11.42
N GLY A 5 21.71 -1.70 -11.41
CA GLY A 5 22.67 -2.26 -10.46
C GLY A 5 22.56 -1.68 -9.06
N HIS A 6 22.08 -0.45 -8.92
CA HIS A 6 22.00 0.28 -7.66
C HIS A 6 20.57 0.77 -7.36
N ILE A 7 19.98 0.26 -6.32
CA ILE A 7 18.60 0.60 -5.88
C ILE A 7 18.65 1.47 -4.63
N GLY A 8 18.03 2.64 -4.71
CA GLY A 8 17.77 3.50 -3.55
C GLY A 8 16.43 3.14 -2.89
N VAL A 9 16.38 3.10 -1.57
CA VAL A 9 15.14 2.86 -0.81
C VAL A 9 14.88 4.04 0.11
N VAL A 10 13.76 4.73 -0.09
CA VAL A 10 13.30 5.83 0.77
C VAL A 10 12.26 5.31 1.74
N GLY A 11 12.67 5.09 2.98
CA GLY A 11 11.80 4.62 4.05
C GLY A 11 12.32 3.36 4.76
N GLY A 12 12.77 3.52 6.00
CA GLY A 12 13.27 2.45 6.88
C GLY A 12 12.17 1.72 7.66
N GLY A 13 10.90 1.74 7.19
CA GLY A 13 9.84 0.94 7.78
C GLY A 13 9.98 -0.56 7.44
N ALA A 14 9.07 -1.40 7.96
CA ALA A 14 9.12 -2.85 7.71
C ALA A 14 9.17 -3.18 6.21
N TRP A 15 8.30 -2.56 5.40
CA TRP A 15 8.25 -2.83 3.96
C TRP A 15 9.50 -2.34 3.22
N GLY A 16 10.00 -1.13 3.53
CA GLY A 16 11.22 -0.63 2.90
C GLY A 16 12.45 -1.47 3.24
N THR A 17 12.57 -1.90 4.50
CA THR A 17 13.64 -2.81 4.93
C THR A 17 13.54 -4.18 4.24
N ALA A 18 12.32 -4.73 4.10
CA ALA A 18 12.12 -5.99 3.38
C ALA A 18 12.47 -5.87 1.88
N LEU A 19 12.10 -4.76 1.22
CA LEU A 19 12.47 -4.49 -0.16
C LEU A 19 13.98 -4.26 -0.34
N ALA A 20 14.65 -3.62 0.61
CA ALA A 20 16.11 -3.49 0.61
C ALA A 20 16.79 -4.86 0.64
N CYS A 21 16.37 -5.75 1.55
CA CYS A 21 16.87 -7.12 1.62
C CYS A 21 16.54 -7.91 0.34
N LEU A 22 15.36 -7.72 -0.25
CA LEU A 22 14.97 -8.34 -1.51
C LEU A 22 15.90 -7.90 -2.65
N ALA A 23 16.13 -6.59 -2.81
CA ALA A 23 17.01 -6.06 -3.84
C ALA A 23 18.45 -6.57 -3.68
N ARG A 24 18.93 -6.73 -2.44
CA ARG A 24 20.22 -7.40 -2.16
C ARG A 24 20.24 -8.86 -2.63
N ARG A 25 19.18 -9.62 -2.36
CA ARG A 25 19.04 -11.01 -2.86
C ARG A 25 18.98 -11.08 -4.39
N ALA A 26 18.47 -10.03 -5.04
CA ALA A 26 18.52 -9.89 -6.50
C ALA A 26 19.91 -9.48 -7.04
N GLY A 27 20.92 -9.38 -6.18
CA GLY A 27 22.29 -9.01 -6.55
C GLY A 27 22.51 -7.50 -6.74
N ARG A 28 21.59 -6.65 -6.27
CA ARG A 28 21.70 -5.19 -6.44
C ARG A 28 22.49 -4.57 -5.29
N ARG A 29 23.24 -3.51 -5.58
CA ARG A 29 23.71 -2.59 -4.55
C ARG A 29 22.50 -1.84 -3.99
N VAL A 30 22.45 -1.61 -2.68
CA VAL A 30 21.29 -1.00 -2.02
C VAL A 30 21.73 0.09 -1.06
N THR A 31 21.17 1.28 -1.23
CA THR A 31 21.29 2.39 -0.29
C THR A 31 19.91 2.70 0.28
N LEU A 32 19.76 2.63 1.61
CA LEU A 32 18.49 2.86 2.30
C LEU A 32 18.56 4.13 3.15
N TRP A 33 17.61 5.02 2.94
CA TRP A 33 17.40 6.19 3.80
C TRP A 33 16.20 6.00 4.72
N SER A 34 16.35 6.39 5.98
CA SER A 34 15.25 6.43 6.95
C SER A 34 15.10 7.83 7.55
N ARG A 35 13.86 8.28 7.73
CA ARG A 35 13.56 9.52 8.44
C ARG A 35 14.00 9.48 9.91
N ASP A 36 13.96 8.29 10.52
CA ASP A 36 14.41 8.07 11.91
C ASP A 36 15.91 7.75 11.89
N PRO A 37 16.78 8.63 12.40
CA PRO A 37 18.23 8.41 12.43
C PRO A 37 18.62 7.17 13.24
N SER A 38 17.82 6.80 14.24
CA SER A 38 18.10 5.60 15.07
C SER A 38 17.99 4.31 14.25
N VAL A 39 17.05 4.27 13.29
CA VAL A 39 16.89 3.14 12.36
C VAL A 39 18.09 3.08 11.40
N SER A 40 18.50 4.23 10.81
CA SER A 40 19.67 4.27 9.95
C SER A 40 20.95 3.82 10.68
N ALA A 41 21.14 4.29 11.93
CA ALA A 41 22.28 3.89 12.75
C ALA A 41 22.27 2.38 13.08
N ALA A 42 21.12 1.79 13.41
CA ALA A 42 20.99 0.37 13.69
C ALA A 42 21.28 -0.48 12.43
N ILE A 43 20.79 -0.05 11.27
CA ILE A 43 21.08 -0.72 9.99
C ILE A 43 22.57 -0.68 9.68
N ALA A 44 23.22 0.49 9.85
CA ALA A 44 24.63 0.63 9.55
C ALA A 44 25.54 -0.18 10.48
N ARG A 45 25.27 -0.12 11.79
CA ARG A 45 26.13 -0.69 12.83
C ARG A 45 25.79 -2.14 13.15
N ASP A 46 24.51 -2.40 13.38
CA ASP A 46 24.04 -3.66 13.97
C ASP A 46 23.42 -4.63 12.94
N ARG A 47 23.30 -4.18 11.70
CA ARG A 47 22.65 -4.95 10.62
C ARG A 47 21.26 -5.43 11.04
N SER A 48 20.50 -4.56 11.69
CA SER A 48 19.16 -4.84 12.22
C SER A 48 18.23 -3.64 12.07
N ASN A 49 16.92 -3.91 12.14
CA ASN A 49 15.89 -2.87 12.25
C ASN A 49 15.02 -3.18 13.48
N PRO A 50 15.45 -2.83 14.69
CA PRO A 50 14.80 -3.25 15.93
C PRO A 50 13.41 -2.63 16.12
N VAL A 51 13.10 -1.54 15.38
CA VAL A 51 11.82 -0.85 15.49
C VAL A 51 10.72 -1.54 14.68
N TYR A 52 11.07 -2.03 13.47
CA TYR A 52 10.07 -2.48 12.50
C TYR A 52 10.18 -3.95 12.11
N LEU A 53 11.36 -4.55 12.24
CA LEU A 53 11.64 -5.97 11.95
C LEU A 53 12.68 -6.51 12.93
N PRO A 54 12.37 -6.57 14.24
CA PRO A 54 13.34 -6.88 15.29
C PRO A 54 13.97 -8.26 15.16
N ASP A 55 13.22 -9.23 14.63
CA ASP A 55 13.63 -10.63 14.59
C ASP A 55 14.41 -11.03 13.32
N PHE A 56 14.76 -10.03 12.46
CA PHE A 56 15.36 -10.30 11.17
C PHE A 56 16.74 -9.66 11.05
N PRO A 57 17.82 -10.47 10.89
CA PRO A 57 19.12 -9.94 10.51
C PRO A 57 19.06 -9.41 9.07
N LEU A 58 19.68 -8.26 8.84
CA LEU A 58 19.72 -7.63 7.53
C LEU A 58 21.00 -8.01 6.77
N ASP A 59 20.93 -7.99 5.42
CA ASP A 59 22.09 -8.17 4.56
C ASP A 59 23.15 -7.10 4.84
N GLY A 60 24.39 -7.52 5.05
CA GLY A 60 25.51 -6.65 5.39
C GLY A 60 25.88 -5.63 4.28
N GLY A 61 25.40 -5.84 3.06
CA GLY A 61 25.62 -4.93 1.93
C GLY A 61 24.57 -3.84 1.78
N ILE A 62 23.62 -3.70 2.72
CA ILE A 62 22.73 -2.54 2.74
C ILE A 62 23.48 -1.36 3.34
N GLU A 63 23.67 -0.31 2.53
CA GLU A 63 24.26 0.96 2.93
C GLU A 63 23.16 1.86 3.53
N ALA A 64 23.38 2.42 4.72
CA ALA A 64 22.48 3.42 5.30
C ALA A 64 22.87 4.82 4.84
N ALA A 65 21.95 5.50 4.15
CA ALA A 65 22.13 6.89 3.74
C ALA A 65 21.92 7.85 4.93
N ALA A 66 22.77 8.87 5.01
CA ALA A 66 22.62 9.97 5.96
C ALA A 66 21.59 11.00 5.47
N ASP A 67 21.59 11.29 4.17
CA ASP A 67 20.66 12.22 3.53
C ASP A 67 19.99 11.60 2.29
N LEU A 68 18.84 12.15 1.88
CA LEU A 68 18.16 11.77 0.63
C LEU A 68 19.02 12.05 -0.61
N ALA A 69 19.90 13.04 -0.56
CA ALA A 69 20.81 13.36 -1.65
C ALA A 69 21.78 12.21 -1.97
N ASP A 70 22.09 11.35 -1.01
CA ASP A 70 22.96 10.18 -1.20
C ASP A 70 22.37 9.16 -2.21
N LEU A 71 21.04 9.24 -2.47
CA LEU A 71 20.37 8.39 -3.42
C LEU A 71 20.38 8.95 -4.86
N ALA A 72 20.94 10.12 -5.11
CA ALA A 72 20.94 10.78 -6.42
C ALA A 72 21.61 9.96 -7.54
N THR A 73 22.54 9.06 -7.18
CA THR A 73 23.30 8.20 -8.10
C THR A 73 22.71 6.79 -8.27
N CYS A 74 21.58 6.52 -7.63
CA CYS A 74 20.88 5.24 -7.79
C CYS A 74 20.24 5.13 -9.19
N ASP A 75 20.14 3.91 -9.70
CA ASP A 75 19.50 3.63 -11.00
C ASP A 75 17.97 3.60 -10.91
N ALA A 76 17.42 3.32 -9.73
CA ALA A 76 16.00 3.43 -9.42
C ALA A 76 15.79 3.74 -7.92
N ILE A 77 14.69 4.43 -7.60
CA ILE A 77 14.31 4.79 -6.23
C ILE A 77 13.00 4.08 -5.86
N LEU A 78 13.02 3.23 -4.85
CA LEU A 78 11.81 2.69 -4.23
C LEU A 78 11.32 3.67 -3.15
N LEU A 79 10.20 4.34 -3.39
CA LEU A 79 9.60 5.29 -2.45
C LEU A 79 8.62 4.55 -1.52
N VAL A 80 9.09 4.20 -0.33
CA VAL A 80 8.42 3.29 0.62
C VAL A 80 8.07 4.04 1.92
N CYS A 81 7.32 5.09 1.78
CA CYS A 81 6.87 5.93 2.89
C CYS A 81 5.33 5.85 3.03
N PRO A 82 4.75 6.38 4.12
CA PRO A 82 3.32 6.59 4.20
C PRO A 82 2.79 7.46 3.05
N ALA A 83 1.56 7.19 2.58
CA ALA A 83 0.95 7.90 1.46
C ALA A 83 0.95 9.43 1.67
N GLN A 84 0.66 9.89 2.90
CA GLN A 84 0.61 11.31 3.23
C GLN A 84 1.99 12.00 3.27
N ALA A 85 3.09 11.24 3.21
CA ALA A 85 4.45 11.77 3.16
C ALA A 85 5.06 11.74 1.75
N VAL A 86 4.36 11.19 0.76
CA VAL A 86 4.87 11.01 -0.61
C VAL A 86 5.26 12.35 -1.24
N ARG A 87 4.40 13.34 -1.19
CA ARG A 87 4.64 14.66 -1.79
C ARG A 87 5.90 15.31 -1.24
N GLU A 88 6.00 15.40 0.08
CA GLU A 88 7.14 16.03 0.75
C GLU A 88 8.45 15.33 0.43
N LEU A 89 8.47 14.00 0.56
CA LEU A 89 9.71 13.25 0.32
C LEU A 89 10.09 13.22 -1.15
N ALA A 90 9.13 13.11 -2.06
CA ALA A 90 9.38 13.16 -3.50
C ALA A 90 9.99 14.48 -3.94
N ALA A 91 9.52 15.62 -3.41
CA ALA A 91 10.05 16.94 -3.72
C ALA A 91 11.53 17.13 -3.33
N ARG A 92 12.04 16.29 -2.43
CA ARG A 92 13.44 16.33 -1.98
C ARG A 92 14.35 15.35 -2.74
N LEU A 93 13.79 14.53 -3.65
CA LEU A 93 14.57 13.55 -4.40
C LEU A 93 15.37 14.21 -5.52
N ALA A 94 16.69 14.20 -5.40
CA ALA A 94 17.60 14.61 -6.45
C ALA A 94 17.75 13.54 -7.56
N GLY A 95 18.40 13.91 -8.68
CA GLY A 95 18.66 13.00 -9.80
C GLY A 95 17.47 12.78 -10.72
N VAL A 96 17.65 11.88 -11.69
CA VAL A 96 16.67 11.59 -12.76
C VAL A 96 16.19 10.13 -12.78
N ALA A 97 16.67 9.32 -11.85
CA ALA A 97 16.31 7.90 -11.77
C ALA A 97 14.79 7.70 -11.66
N PRO A 98 14.21 6.66 -12.26
CA PRO A 98 12.80 6.33 -12.11
C PRO A 98 12.42 6.14 -10.64
N VAL A 99 11.21 6.58 -10.27
CA VAL A 99 10.68 6.43 -8.91
C VAL A 99 9.59 5.36 -8.91
N VAL A 100 9.79 4.33 -8.12
CA VAL A 100 8.83 3.24 -7.90
C VAL A 100 8.07 3.51 -6.61
N ILE A 101 6.81 3.86 -6.72
CA ILE A 101 5.93 4.13 -5.59
C ILE A 101 5.53 2.81 -4.95
N CYS A 102 5.78 2.65 -3.67
CA CYS A 102 5.34 1.49 -2.87
C CYS A 102 4.27 1.88 -1.84
N ALA A 103 3.97 3.18 -1.72
CA ALA A 103 2.90 3.71 -0.89
C ALA A 103 1.53 3.40 -1.48
N LYS A 104 0.56 3.03 -0.64
CA LYS A 104 -0.79 2.63 -1.04
C LYS A 104 -1.82 3.50 -0.34
N GLY A 105 -2.40 4.46 -1.06
CA GLY A 105 -3.37 5.40 -0.49
C GLY A 105 -3.74 6.52 -1.45
N ILE A 106 -4.49 7.48 -0.93
CA ILE A 106 -4.87 8.74 -1.58
C ILE A 106 -4.37 9.87 -0.68
N GLU A 107 -3.80 10.91 -1.28
CA GLU A 107 -3.40 12.09 -0.51
C GLU A 107 -4.65 12.84 0.00
N ALA A 108 -4.75 12.99 1.31
CA ALA A 108 -5.96 13.55 1.94
C ALA A 108 -6.21 15.01 1.54
N SER A 109 -5.16 15.81 1.36
CA SER A 109 -5.26 17.24 1.05
C SER A 109 -5.74 17.53 -0.37
N SER A 110 -5.36 16.68 -1.36
CA SER A 110 -5.66 16.90 -2.78
C SER A 110 -6.69 15.91 -3.36
N GLY A 111 -6.86 14.75 -2.72
CA GLY A 111 -7.63 13.63 -3.26
C GLY A 111 -6.94 12.92 -4.43
N LEU A 112 -5.63 13.11 -4.60
CA LEU A 112 -4.83 12.50 -5.66
C LEU A 112 -4.34 11.11 -5.27
N LEU A 113 -4.32 10.19 -6.24
CA LEU A 113 -3.59 8.93 -6.13
C LEU A 113 -2.08 9.17 -6.15
N MET A 114 -1.31 8.29 -5.58
CA MET A 114 0.14 8.48 -5.44
C MET A 114 0.88 8.73 -6.77
N PRO A 115 0.55 8.07 -7.89
CA PRO A 115 1.15 8.41 -9.19
C PRO A 115 0.81 9.82 -9.68
N GLU A 116 -0.40 10.31 -9.39
CA GLU A 116 -0.83 11.67 -9.73
C GLU A 116 -0.05 12.71 -8.90
N VAL A 117 0.17 12.42 -7.60
CA VAL A 117 1.02 13.25 -6.73
C VAL A 117 2.44 13.35 -7.29
N LEU A 118 3.03 12.21 -7.70
CA LEU A 118 4.38 12.24 -8.26
C LEU A 118 4.45 12.96 -9.61
N ALA A 119 3.43 12.85 -10.45
CA ALA A 119 3.39 13.56 -11.72
C ALA A 119 3.40 15.11 -11.54
N GLU A 120 2.77 15.61 -10.45
CA GLU A 120 2.83 17.02 -10.10
C GLU A 120 4.20 17.44 -9.53
N VAL A 121 4.80 16.61 -8.67
CA VAL A 121 6.01 16.97 -7.91
C VAL A 121 7.29 16.72 -8.71
N LEU A 122 7.29 15.72 -9.57
CA LEU A 122 8.42 15.28 -10.38
C LEU A 122 8.05 15.24 -11.88
N PRO A 123 7.68 16.38 -12.50
CA PRO A 123 7.21 16.40 -13.87
C PRO A 123 8.28 15.85 -14.83
N GLY A 124 7.85 14.93 -15.70
CA GLY A 124 8.73 14.27 -16.69
C GLY A 124 9.63 13.17 -16.15
N ARG A 125 9.69 12.94 -14.85
CA ARG A 125 10.46 11.84 -14.28
C ARG A 125 9.71 10.51 -14.49
N PRO A 126 10.38 9.43 -14.92
CA PRO A 126 9.73 8.14 -15.09
C PRO A 126 9.19 7.61 -13.74
N ILE A 127 7.92 7.18 -13.76
CA ILE A 127 7.22 6.71 -12.55
C ILE A 127 6.74 5.28 -12.78
N ALA A 128 6.90 4.45 -11.76
CA ALA A 128 6.28 3.15 -11.66
C ALA A 128 5.60 2.99 -10.29
N MET A 129 4.71 2.02 -10.15
CA MET A 129 4.08 1.66 -8.89
C MET A 129 4.24 0.18 -8.61
N LEU A 130 4.61 -0.17 -7.38
CA LEU A 130 4.68 -1.55 -6.89
C LEU A 130 3.55 -1.80 -5.90
N SER A 131 2.69 -2.77 -6.18
CA SER A 131 1.59 -3.18 -5.30
C SER A 131 1.29 -4.67 -5.47
N GLY A 132 0.55 -5.25 -4.52
CA GLY A 132 0.16 -6.66 -4.54
C GLY A 132 0.24 -7.29 -3.15
N PRO A 133 -0.15 -8.56 -3.00
CA PRO A 133 -0.16 -9.28 -1.74
C PRO A 133 1.26 -9.52 -1.24
N SER A 134 1.71 -8.70 -0.28
CA SER A 134 3.10 -8.69 0.15
C SER A 134 3.26 -8.18 1.59
N PHE A 135 3.21 -9.07 2.55
CA PHE A 135 3.62 -8.73 3.92
C PHE A 135 5.14 -8.69 4.05
N ALA A 136 5.65 -7.66 4.73
CA ALA A 136 7.08 -7.43 4.88
C ALA A 136 7.81 -8.62 5.53
N GLU A 137 7.22 -9.21 6.57
CA GLU A 137 7.80 -10.36 7.27
C GLU A 137 7.90 -11.62 6.40
N GLU A 138 6.90 -11.87 5.56
CA GLU A 138 6.91 -12.99 4.63
C GLU A 138 7.94 -12.77 3.51
N THR A 139 8.00 -11.55 2.99
CA THR A 139 8.96 -11.18 1.94
C THR A 139 10.41 -11.26 2.43
N ILE A 140 10.69 -10.77 3.65
CA ILE A 140 12.06 -10.83 4.19
C ILE A 140 12.47 -12.27 4.52
N ARG A 141 11.54 -13.16 4.86
CA ARG A 141 11.78 -14.61 5.01
C ARG A 141 12.02 -15.32 3.67
N GLY A 142 11.74 -14.66 2.55
CA GLY A 142 11.87 -15.27 1.22
C GLY A 142 10.72 -16.21 0.84
N LEU A 143 9.56 -16.05 1.51
CA LEU A 143 8.37 -16.83 1.16
C LEU A 143 7.82 -16.42 -0.21
N PRO A 144 7.10 -17.30 -0.91
CA PRO A 144 6.53 -17.01 -2.21
C PRO A 144 5.66 -15.75 -2.17
N THR A 145 6.03 -14.77 -2.98
CA THR A 145 5.35 -13.47 -3.04
C THR A 145 5.24 -13.04 -4.51
N ALA A 146 4.06 -12.63 -4.94
CA ALA A 146 3.82 -12.10 -6.26
C ALA A 146 3.26 -10.68 -6.18
N VAL A 147 3.80 -9.77 -6.97
CA VAL A 147 3.39 -8.35 -6.99
C VAL A 147 3.25 -7.83 -8.42
N SER A 148 2.51 -6.73 -8.58
CA SER A 148 2.45 -5.98 -9.83
C SER A 148 3.42 -4.80 -9.79
N ILE A 149 4.15 -4.58 -10.90
CA ILE A 149 4.86 -3.34 -11.20
C ILE A 149 4.12 -2.67 -12.33
N ALA A 150 3.56 -1.47 -12.09
CA ALA A 150 2.79 -0.74 -13.08
C ALA A 150 3.52 0.50 -13.56
N THR A 151 3.69 0.63 -14.87
CA THR A 151 4.24 1.83 -15.53
C THR A 151 3.78 1.86 -16.98
N ALA A 152 3.59 3.06 -17.53
CA ALA A 152 3.23 3.23 -18.93
C ALA A 152 4.40 2.88 -19.91
N ASP A 153 5.64 2.87 -19.42
CA ASP A 153 6.81 2.52 -20.19
C ASP A 153 7.09 1.01 -20.07
N HIS A 154 6.87 0.27 -21.16
CA HIS A 154 7.09 -1.17 -21.23
C HIS A 154 8.51 -1.58 -20.87
N ALA A 155 9.52 -0.92 -21.45
CA ALA A 155 10.93 -1.25 -21.23
C ALA A 155 11.33 -1.02 -19.77
N LEU A 156 10.83 0.06 -19.15
CA LEU A 156 11.01 0.31 -17.73
C LEU A 156 10.33 -0.77 -16.87
N GLY A 157 9.10 -1.17 -17.22
CA GLY A 157 8.35 -2.21 -16.52
C GLY A 157 9.09 -3.55 -16.47
N GLU A 158 9.58 -4.02 -17.63
CA GLU A 158 10.39 -5.24 -17.74
C GLU A 158 11.70 -5.15 -16.97
N THR A 159 12.40 -4.00 -17.08
CA THR A 159 13.67 -3.78 -16.40
C THR A 159 13.50 -3.78 -14.88
N LEU A 160 12.48 -3.09 -14.35
CA LEU A 160 12.17 -3.08 -12.91
C LEU A 160 11.74 -4.46 -12.41
N ALA A 161 10.92 -5.18 -13.18
CA ALA A 161 10.50 -6.53 -12.82
C ALA A 161 11.72 -7.48 -12.74
N SER A 162 12.61 -7.41 -13.72
CA SER A 162 13.87 -8.18 -13.72
C SER A 162 14.79 -7.78 -12.56
N ALA A 163 14.92 -6.47 -12.28
CA ALA A 163 15.80 -5.96 -11.23
C ALA A 163 15.40 -6.41 -9.83
N LEU A 164 14.09 -6.61 -9.58
CA LEU A 164 13.55 -6.99 -8.29
C LEU A 164 13.18 -8.48 -8.19
N ALA A 165 13.25 -9.24 -9.28
CA ALA A 165 13.00 -10.68 -9.24
C ALA A 165 14.12 -11.40 -8.48
N ALA A 166 13.78 -12.11 -7.39
CA ALA A 166 14.76 -12.85 -6.62
C ALA A 166 14.10 -14.04 -5.91
N GLY A 167 14.65 -15.23 -6.06
CA GLY A 167 14.13 -16.43 -5.43
C GLY A 167 12.65 -16.67 -5.72
N ALA A 168 11.83 -16.66 -4.68
CA ALA A 168 10.38 -16.85 -4.77
C ALA A 168 9.59 -15.53 -4.92
N PHE A 169 10.26 -14.38 -5.05
CA PHE A 169 9.60 -13.09 -5.31
C PHE A 169 9.44 -12.87 -6.81
N ARG A 170 8.18 -12.74 -7.25
CA ARG A 170 7.76 -12.68 -8.65
C ARG A 170 7.04 -11.37 -8.98
N PRO A 171 7.74 -10.36 -9.52
CA PRO A 171 7.08 -9.16 -10.05
C PRO A 171 6.48 -9.46 -11.44
N TYR A 172 5.26 -8.95 -11.67
CA TYR A 172 4.58 -8.98 -12.97
C TYR A 172 4.35 -7.53 -13.41
N TRP A 173 4.74 -7.23 -14.64
CA TRP A 173 4.55 -5.90 -15.18
C TRP A 173 3.15 -5.70 -15.79
N THR A 174 2.61 -4.47 -15.68
CA THR A 174 1.36 -3.99 -16.31
C THR A 174 1.48 -2.53 -16.69
N ASP A 175 0.74 -2.07 -17.70
CA ASP A 175 0.63 -0.66 -18.10
C ASP A 175 -0.49 0.10 -17.34
N ASP A 176 -1.35 -0.59 -16.58
CA ASP A 176 -2.46 0.01 -15.84
C ASP A 176 -2.02 0.55 -14.47
N VAL A 177 -1.32 1.68 -14.48
CA VAL A 177 -0.88 2.38 -13.25
C VAL A 177 -2.07 2.79 -12.39
N LEU A 178 -3.18 3.19 -13.03
CA LEU A 178 -4.40 3.63 -12.34
C LEU A 178 -5.05 2.49 -11.55
N GLY A 179 -5.23 1.33 -12.18
CA GLY A 179 -5.84 0.16 -11.53
C GLY A 179 -5.02 -0.34 -10.36
N VAL A 180 -3.68 -0.38 -10.50
CA VAL A 180 -2.76 -0.77 -9.43
C VAL A 180 -2.82 0.23 -8.26
N ALA A 181 -2.85 1.52 -8.53
CA ALA A 181 -2.91 2.57 -7.51
C ALA A 181 -4.23 2.54 -6.75
N LEU A 182 -5.36 2.45 -7.47
CA LEU A 182 -6.69 2.43 -6.87
C LEU A 182 -6.93 1.17 -6.04
N GLY A 183 -6.57 -0.01 -6.57
CA GLY A 183 -6.67 -1.28 -5.86
C GLY A 183 -5.92 -1.23 -4.53
N GLY A 184 -4.67 -0.78 -4.56
CA GLY A 184 -3.83 -0.62 -3.38
C GLY A 184 -4.37 0.38 -2.35
N ALA A 185 -5.08 1.42 -2.78
CA ALA A 185 -5.68 2.42 -1.88
C ALA A 185 -6.97 1.89 -1.24
N VAL A 186 -7.95 1.47 -2.06
CA VAL A 186 -9.30 1.09 -1.60
C VAL A 186 -9.28 -0.14 -0.70
N LYS A 187 -8.42 -1.13 -0.97
CA LYS A 187 -8.30 -2.32 -0.13
C LYS A 187 -8.08 -2.03 1.35
N ASN A 188 -7.37 -0.94 1.66
CA ASN A 188 -7.05 -0.57 3.04
C ASN A 188 -8.30 -0.17 3.83
N VAL A 189 -9.24 0.52 3.19
CA VAL A 189 -10.54 0.88 3.76
C VAL A 189 -11.40 -0.37 3.96
N LEU A 190 -11.46 -1.23 2.95
CA LEU A 190 -12.22 -2.48 3.01
C LEU A 190 -11.68 -3.45 4.06
N ALA A 191 -10.37 -3.45 4.31
CA ALA A 191 -9.76 -4.25 5.37
C ALA A 191 -10.18 -3.80 6.77
N ILE A 192 -10.45 -2.50 6.99
CA ILE A 192 -11.03 -2.01 8.25
C ILE A 192 -12.42 -2.61 8.42
N ALA A 193 -13.27 -2.56 7.37
CA ALA A 193 -14.60 -3.17 7.41
C ALA A 193 -14.54 -4.69 7.70
N ALA A 194 -13.61 -5.42 7.10
CA ALA A 194 -13.42 -6.85 7.35
C ALA A 194 -13.02 -7.12 8.81
N GLY A 195 -12.15 -6.29 9.38
CA GLY A 195 -11.79 -6.36 10.79
C GLY A 195 -12.99 -6.10 11.72
N VAL A 196 -13.86 -5.15 11.37
CA VAL A 196 -15.10 -4.89 12.14
C VAL A 196 -16.02 -6.11 12.14
N VAL A 197 -16.24 -6.74 10.98
CA VAL A 197 -17.05 -7.97 10.86
C VAL A 197 -16.51 -9.08 11.76
N GLU A 198 -15.21 -9.25 11.79
CA GLU A 198 -14.55 -10.23 12.66
C GLU A 198 -14.67 -9.85 14.14
N GLY A 199 -14.40 -8.59 14.49
CA GLY A 199 -14.49 -8.11 15.87
C GLY A 199 -15.89 -8.20 16.46
N ARG A 200 -16.94 -8.07 15.65
CA ARG A 200 -18.36 -8.27 16.02
C ARG A 200 -18.78 -9.74 15.99
N GLY A 201 -17.93 -10.66 15.58
CA GLY A 201 -18.26 -12.07 15.52
C GLY A 201 -19.37 -12.42 14.53
N LEU A 202 -19.51 -11.67 13.41
CA LEU A 202 -20.59 -11.87 12.42
C LEU A 202 -20.41 -13.13 11.54
N GLY A 203 -19.29 -13.80 11.68
CA GLY A 203 -19.02 -15.08 11.03
C GLY A 203 -18.43 -14.97 9.63
N HIS A 204 -18.04 -16.12 9.08
CA HIS A 204 -17.28 -16.21 7.83
C HIS A 204 -18.15 -15.88 6.60
N ASN A 205 -19.46 -16.17 6.63
CA ASN A 205 -20.36 -15.81 5.52
C ASN A 205 -20.44 -14.29 5.34
N ALA A 206 -20.54 -13.53 6.45
CA ALA A 206 -20.55 -12.07 6.42
C ALA A 206 -19.21 -11.52 5.93
N ALA A 207 -18.08 -12.10 6.37
CA ALA A 207 -16.75 -11.71 5.91
C ALA A 207 -16.59 -11.93 4.39
N ALA A 208 -16.97 -13.08 3.88
CA ALA A 208 -16.92 -13.39 2.44
C ALA A 208 -17.83 -12.45 1.63
N ALA A 209 -19.07 -12.22 2.08
CA ALA A 209 -19.99 -11.29 1.44
C ALA A 209 -19.44 -9.85 1.43
N LEU A 210 -18.88 -9.37 2.55
CA LEU A 210 -18.28 -8.04 2.64
C LEU A 210 -17.13 -7.89 1.65
N ILE A 211 -16.22 -8.85 1.57
CA ILE A 211 -15.06 -8.76 0.65
C ILE A 211 -15.53 -8.75 -0.79
N THR A 212 -16.48 -9.61 -1.16
CA THR A 212 -17.05 -9.66 -2.51
C THR A 212 -17.75 -8.35 -2.88
N ARG A 213 -18.57 -7.81 -1.98
CA ARG A 213 -19.26 -6.54 -2.21
C ARG A 213 -18.30 -5.33 -2.21
N GLY A 214 -17.32 -5.35 -1.32
CA GLY A 214 -16.27 -4.33 -1.29
C GLY A 214 -15.41 -4.34 -2.57
N PHE A 215 -15.07 -5.53 -3.07
CA PHE A 215 -14.41 -5.64 -4.37
C PHE A 215 -15.27 -5.07 -5.50
N ALA A 216 -16.60 -5.33 -5.49
CA ALA A 216 -17.51 -4.75 -6.48
C ALA A 216 -17.58 -3.21 -6.40
N GLU A 217 -17.44 -2.59 -5.21
CA GLU A 217 -17.30 -1.14 -5.08
C GLU A 217 -16.00 -0.65 -5.73
N MET A 218 -14.88 -1.28 -5.42
CA MET A 218 -13.56 -0.98 -6.00
C MET A 218 -13.59 -1.10 -7.52
N ALA A 219 -14.17 -2.19 -8.05
CA ALA A 219 -14.23 -2.45 -9.49
C ALA A 219 -15.08 -1.41 -10.22
N ARG A 220 -16.25 -1.03 -9.69
CA ARG A 220 -17.10 0.02 -10.28
C ARG A 220 -16.38 1.35 -10.33
N LEU A 221 -15.76 1.76 -9.23
CA LEU A 221 -15.00 3.01 -9.21
C LEU A 221 -13.82 2.95 -10.19
N GLY A 222 -13.06 1.87 -10.19
CA GLY A 222 -11.91 1.72 -11.06
C GLY A 222 -12.29 1.78 -12.54
N GLN A 223 -13.31 1.04 -12.95
CA GLN A 223 -13.79 1.08 -14.34
C GLN A 223 -14.31 2.46 -14.73
N ALA A 224 -15.05 3.15 -13.85
CA ALA A 224 -15.50 4.52 -14.10
C ALA A 224 -14.33 5.51 -14.25
N MET A 225 -13.20 5.25 -13.64
CA MET A 225 -11.97 6.03 -13.76
C MET A 225 -11.10 5.60 -14.95
N GLY A 226 -11.39 4.48 -15.62
CA GLY A 226 -10.64 3.96 -16.76
C GLY A 226 -9.62 2.87 -16.40
N ALA A 227 -9.63 2.32 -15.18
CA ALA A 227 -8.82 1.18 -14.83
C ALA A 227 -9.30 -0.10 -15.50
N LYS A 228 -8.38 -1.01 -15.80
CA LYS A 228 -8.69 -2.30 -16.41
C LYS A 228 -9.23 -3.28 -15.35
N LEU A 229 -10.31 -4.00 -15.67
CA LEU A 229 -10.89 -4.98 -14.76
C LEU A 229 -9.90 -6.11 -14.45
N GLU A 230 -9.09 -6.52 -15.43
CA GLU A 230 -8.06 -7.55 -15.30
C GLU A 230 -7.02 -7.15 -14.21
N THR A 231 -6.64 -5.88 -14.14
CA THR A 231 -5.75 -5.37 -13.08
C THR A 231 -6.41 -5.41 -11.72
N LEU A 232 -7.68 -5.00 -11.64
CA LEU A 232 -8.44 -4.99 -10.39
C LEU A 232 -8.73 -6.40 -9.88
N THR A 233 -8.97 -7.39 -10.76
CA THR A 233 -9.12 -8.82 -10.38
C THR A 233 -7.78 -9.51 -10.14
N GLY A 234 -6.67 -8.87 -10.48
CA GLY A 234 -5.31 -9.38 -10.35
C GLY A 234 -4.70 -9.17 -8.96
N LEU A 235 -3.35 -9.20 -8.94
CA LEU A 235 -2.55 -9.16 -7.71
C LEU A 235 -2.77 -7.89 -6.89
N SER A 236 -2.75 -6.71 -7.52
CA SER A 236 -2.83 -5.42 -6.82
C SER A 236 -4.24 -5.02 -6.39
N GLY A 237 -5.27 -5.64 -6.96
CA GLY A 237 -6.67 -5.45 -6.59
C GLY A 237 -7.16 -6.57 -5.66
N LEU A 238 -7.79 -7.59 -6.24
CA LEU A 238 -8.41 -8.70 -5.50
C LEU A 238 -7.39 -9.46 -4.64
N GLY A 239 -6.20 -9.77 -5.18
CA GLY A 239 -5.18 -10.51 -4.43
C GLY A 239 -4.76 -9.80 -3.15
N ASP A 240 -4.43 -8.51 -3.25
CA ASP A 240 -4.01 -7.71 -2.10
C ASP A 240 -5.19 -7.38 -1.14
N LEU A 241 -6.41 -7.27 -1.67
CA LEU A 241 -7.63 -7.15 -0.86
C LEU A 241 -7.83 -8.39 0.01
N VAL A 242 -7.79 -9.59 -0.58
CA VAL A 242 -7.96 -10.85 0.14
C VAL A 242 -6.91 -11.00 1.23
N LEU A 243 -5.62 -10.79 0.90
CA LEU A 243 -4.55 -10.84 1.88
C LEU A 243 -4.78 -9.84 3.03
N THR A 244 -5.12 -8.59 2.70
CA THR A 244 -5.24 -7.52 3.69
C THR A 244 -6.46 -7.68 4.60
N CYS A 245 -7.56 -8.27 4.09
CA CYS A 245 -8.76 -8.54 4.87
C CYS A 245 -8.63 -9.75 5.81
N HIS A 246 -7.82 -10.75 5.47
CA HIS A 246 -7.68 -11.98 6.27
C HIS A 246 -6.36 -12.06 7.06
N GLY A 247 -5.29 -11.45 6.52
CA GLY A 247 -3.95 -11.62 7.09
C GLY A 247 -3.80 -10.95 8.47
N PRO A 248 -3.23 -11.67 9.45
CA PRO A 248 -3.07 -11.14 10.82
C PRO A 248 -2.12 -9.95 10.90
N LEU A 249 -1.22 -9.80 9.93
CA LEU A 249 -0.27 -8.69 9.86
C LEU A 249 -0.86 -7.40 9.27
N SER A 250 -2.15 -7.40 8.88
CA SER A 250 -2.83 -6.23 8.33
C SER A 250 -3.20 -5.23 9.43
N ARG A 251 -2.54 -4.08 9.44
CA ARG A 251 -2.82 -2.98 10.38
C ARG A 251 -4.23 -2.43 10.24
N ASN A 252 -4.74 -2.35 9.01
CA ASN A 252 -6.10 -1.87 8.73
C ASN A 252 -7.14 -2.85 9.30
N ARG A 253 -6.97 -4.16 9.06
CA ARG A 253 -7.83 -5.19 9.68
C ARG A 253 -7.74 -5.15 11.21
N SER A 254 -6.54 -4.99 11.77
CA SER A 254 -6.35 -4.91 13.22
C SER A 254 -7.06 -3.70 13.84
N LEU A 255 -7.08 -2.53 13.16
CA LEU A 255 -7.90 -1.40 13.58
C LEU A 255 -9.39 -1.79 13.58
N GLY A 256 -9.88 -2.33 12.47
CA GLY A 256 -11.29 -2.76 12.37
C GLY A 256 -11.69 -3.78 13.44
N LEU A 257 -10.82 -4.75 13.72
CA LEU A 257 -11.00 -5.76 14.76
C LEU A 257 -11.15 -5.11 16.15
N ALA A 258 -10.31 -4.13 16.46
CA ALA A 258 -10.37 -3.40 17.73
C ALA A 258 -11.66 -2.57 17.85
N LEU A 259 -12.03 -1.85 16.78
CA LEU A 259 -13.31 -1.11 16.73
C LEU A 259 -14.50 -2.05 16.89
N GLY A 260 -14.49 -3.19 16.20
CA GLY A 260 -15.53 -4.22 16.33
C GLY A 260 -15.67 -4.78 17.74
N LYS A 261 -14.59 -4.82 18.52
CA LYS A 261 -14.56 -5.22 19.93
C LYS A 261 -14.92 -4.07 20.90
N GLY A 262 -15.23 -2.87 20.39
CA GLY A 262 -15.62 -1.72 21.20
C GLY A 262 -14.49 -0.79 21.62
N THR A 263 -13.27 -0.98 21.12
CA THR A 263 -12.16 -0.04 21.34
C THR A 263 -12.43 1.24 20.55
N ARG A 264 -12.29 2.42 21.17
CA ARG A 264 -12.45 3.70 20.46
C ARG A 264 -11.24 3.96 19.54
N LEU A 265 -11.47 4.66 18.43
CA LEU A 265 -10.40 5.02 17.47
C LEU A 265 -9.23 5.74 18.16
N ALA A 266 -9.51 6.74 18.99
CA ALA A 266 -8.49 7.51 19.70
C ALA A 266 -7.62 6.63 20.60
N ASP A 267 -8.21 5.67 21.31
CA ASP A 267 -7.51 4.75 22.21
C ASP A 267 -6.63 3.77 21.41
N TYR A 268 -7.14 3.30 20.25
CA TYR A 268 -6.36 2.43 19.34
C TYR A 268 -5.16 3.16 18.74
N MET A 269 -5.31 4.42 18.36
CA MET A 269 -4.26 5.21 17.72
C MET A 269 -3.21 5.73 18.70
N ALA A 270 -3.53 5.81 20.00
CA ALA A 270 -2.65 6.36 21.03
C ALA A 270 -1.31 5.60 21.12
N GLY A 271 -0.20 6.33 21.00
CA GLY A 271 1.17 5.79 21.12
C GLY A 271 1.65 4.92 19.97
N ARG A 272 0.87 4.73 18.91
CA ARG A 272 1.27 3.93 17.75
C ARG A 272 2.18 4.73 16.82
N ARG A 273 3.34 4.15 16.48
CA ARG A 273 4.25 4.68 15.45
C ARG A 273 3.86 4.25 14.03
N GLN A 274 3.10 3.18 13.91
CA GLN A 274 2.73 2.59 12.61
C GLN A 274 1.46 3.25 12.07
N VAL A 275 1.53 3.69 10.81
CA VAL A 275 0.40 4.32 10.11
C VAL A 275 -0.64 3.28 9.71
N VAL A 276 -1.92 3.62 9.87
CA VAL A 276 -3.08 2.88 9.35
C VAL A 276 -3.62 3.64 8.15
N GLU A 277 -3.16 3.27 6.95
CA GLU A 277 -3.43 4.02 5.71
C GLU A 277 -4.93 4.14 5.38
N GLY A 278 -5.72 3.14 5.76
CA GLY A 278 -7.17 3.12 5.48
C GLY A 278 -7.94 4.23 6.19
N GLU A 279 -7.45 4.71 7.33
CA GLU A 279 -8.07 5.80 8.08
C GLU A 279 -8.07 7.09 7.25
N ALA A 280 -6.92 7.58 6.83
CA ALA A 280 -6.83 8.79 6.00
C ALA A 280 -7.40 8.60 4.58
N THR A 281 -7.42 7.34 4.08
CA THR A 281 -7.88 7.02 2.71
C THR A 281 -9.41 7.00 2.62
N ALA A 282 -10.14 6.68 3.68
CA ALA A 282 -11.60 6.51 3.63
C ALA A 282 -12.34 7.76 3.11
N PRO A 283 -12.16 8.96 3.65
CA PRO A 283 -12.81 10.16 3.13
C PRO A 283 -12.35 10.51 1.71
N ALA A 284 -11.07 10.29 1.39
CA ALA A 284 -10.52 10.60 0.07
C ALA A 284 -11.08 9.70 -1.04
N VAL A 285 -11.29 8.40 -0.75
CA VAL A 285 -11.97 7.46 -1.68
C VAL A 285 -13.39 7.94 -1.96
N LEU A 286 -14.14 8.36 -0.95
CA LEU A 286 -15.51 8.83 -1.13
C LEU A 286 -15.59 10.12 -1.94
N ALA A 287 -14.71 11.07 -1.64
CA ALA A 287 -14.62 12.31 -2.42
C ALA A 287 -14.31 12.02 -3.91
N ARG A 288 -13.44 11.05 -4.16
CA ARG A 288 -13.13 10.63 -5.52
C ARG A 288 -14.29 9.90 -6.19
N ALA A 289 -14.95 8.98 -5.49
CA ALA A 289 -16.12 8.27 -6.00
C ALA A 289 -17.28 9.21 -6.36
N ALA A 290 -17.48 10.27 -5.59
CA ALA A 290 -18.50 11.29 -5.86
C ALA A 290 -18.26 12.01 -7.21
N ARG A 291 -17.01 12.28 -7.61
CA ARG A 291 -16.67 12.87 -8.92
C ARG A 291 -17.12 12.00 -10.08
N TYR A 292 -17.14 10.69 -9.90
CA TYR A 292 -17.57 9.71 -10.91
C TYR A 292 -19.01 9.21 -10.69
N LYS A 293 -19.73 9.77 -9.69
CA LYS A 293 -21.11 9.38 -9.32
C LYS A 293 -21.23 7.89 -8.97
N ILE A 294 -20.20 7.33 -8.33
CA ILE A 294 -20.17 5.94 -7.91
C ILE A 294 -20.49 5.84 -6.41
N GLU A 295 -21.47 5.02 -6.08
CA GLU A 295 -21.78 4.69 -4.68
C GLU A 295 -20.80 3.65 -4.13
N MET A 296 -20.25 3.94 -2.95
CA MET A 296 -19.36 3.04 -2.21
C MET A 296 -19.86 2.88 -0.76
N PRO A 297 -20.97 2.14 -0.58
CA PRO A 297 -21.64 2.08 0.73
C PRO A 297 -20.80 1.46 1.85
N ILE A 298 -19.93 0.48 1.56
CA ILE A 298 -19.04 -0.11 2.58
C ILE A 298 -17.97 0.90 2.98
N CYS A 299 -17.34 1.56 1.99
CA CYS A 299 -16.36 2.62 2.29
C CYS A 299 -17.01 3.79 3.05
N ALA A 300 -18.26 4.15 2.71
CA ALA A 300 -19.01 5.20 3.41
C ALA A 300 -19.33 4.83 4.87
N ALA A 301 -19.68 3.57 5.14
CA ALA A 301 -19.89 3.10 6.51
C ALA A 301 -18.60 3.15 7.33
N VAL A 302 -17.46 2.77 6.74
CA VAL A 302 -16.15 2.89 7.40
C VAL A 302 -15.83 4.33 7.74
N ASP A 303 -16.01 5.26 6.80
CA ASP A 303 -15.74 6.67 7.02
C ASP A 303 -16.65 7.27 8.11
N ALA A 304 -17.94 6.94 8.08
CA ALA A 304 -18.91 7.38 9.10
C ALA A 304 -18.54 6.90 10.51
N ILE A 305 -18.02 5.67 10.63
CA ILE A 305 -17.54 5.12 11.91
C ILE A 305 -16.25 5.82 12.36
N LEU A 306 -15.31 6.05 11.45
CA LEU A 306 -14.01 6.63 11.79
C LEU A 306 -14.07 8.13 12.07
N HIS A 307 -14.84 8.88 11.28
CA HIS A 307 -14.81 10.34 11.25
C HIS A 307 -16.18 10.99 11.56
N GLY A 308 -17.29 10.27 11.26
CA GLY A 308 -18.64 10.80 11.44
C GLY A 308 -19.25 10.52 12.81
N GLY A 309 -18.56 9.77 13.68
CA GLY A 309 -19.11 9.40 15.00
C GLY A 309 -20.31 8.45 14.95
N ALA A 310 -20.52 7.77 13.81
CA ALA A 310 -21.63 6.84 13.65
C ALA A 310 -21.50 5.64 14.59
N ASP A 311 -22.62 5.19 15.15
CA ASP A 311 -22.68 3.95 15.90
C ASP A 311 -22.42 2.77 14.97
N LEU A 312 -21.55 1.86 15.39
CA LEU A 312 -21.09 0.75 14.56
C LEU A 312 -22.23 -0.22 14.23
N ASP A 313 -23.12 -0.52 15.18
CA ASP A 313 -24.23 -1.43 14.96
C ASP A 313 -25.31 -0.80 14.07
N GLU A 314 -25.49 0.53 14.16
CA GLU A 314 -26.36 1.27 13.22
C GLU A 314 -25.81 1.25 11.80
N ALA A 315 -24.50 1.45 11.63
CA ALA A 315 -23.86 1.39 10.32
C ALA A 315 -24.01 -0.02 9.68
N ILE A 316 -23.84 -1.08 10.47
CA ILE A 316 -24.07 -2.47 9.99
C ILE A 316 -25.53 -2.66 9.60
N ARG A 317 -26.48 -2.23 10.45
CA ARG A 317 -27.92 -2.34 10.14
C ARG A 317 -28.29 -1.58 8.85
N ALA A 318 -27.74 -0.38 8.66
CA ALA A 318 -27.98 0.42 7.47
C ALA A 318 -27.46 -0.26 6.19
N LEU A 319 -26.29 -0.90 6.25
CA LEU A 319 -25.77 -1.70 5.12
C LEU A 319 -26.69 -2.89 4.80
N MET A 320 -27.19 -3.60 5.82
CA MET A 320 -28.08 -4.77 5.65
C MET A 320 -29.48 -4.40 5.17
N ALA A 321 -29.96 -3.19 5.50
CA ALA A 321 -31.27 -2.69 5.09
C ALA A 321 -31.32 -2.13 3.65
N ARG A 322 -30.19 -2.11 2.93
CA ARG A 322 -30.15 -1.64 1.53
C ARG A 322 -31.06 -2.51 0.65
N PRO A 323 -31.76 -1.90 -0.33
CA PRO A 323 -32.62 -2.63 -1.25
C PRO A 323 -31.90 -3.78 -1.95
N LEU A 324 -32.57 -4.93 -2.07
CA LEU A 324 -32.07 -6.05 -2.84
C LEU A 324 -31.91 -5.64 -4.30
N ARG A 325 -30.76 -5.92 -4.87
CA ARG A 325 -30.46 -5.63 -6.29
C ARG A 325 -30.02 -6.93 -6.97
N ARG A 326 -30.18 -6.96 -8.29
CA ARG A 326 -29.62 -8.05 -9.10
C ARG A 326 -28.10 -8.05 -8.94
N GLU A 327 -27.50 -9.23 -8.76
CA GLU A 327 -26.05 -9.38 -8.74
C GLU A 327 -25.46 -8.95 -10.09
N GLY A 328 -24.34 -8.20 -10.06
CA GLY A 328 -23.67 -7.71 -11.26
C GLY A 328 -24.24 -6.38 -11.83
N LYS A 329 -25.15 -5.72 -11.10
CA LYS A 329 -25.64 -4.36 -11.47
C LYS A 329 -25.26 -3.32 -10.44
#